data_aba8fb7433f52c34c166249cda65989f
#
_entry.id   aba8fb7433f52c34c166249cda65989f
#
_cell.length_a   1.000
_cell.length_b   1.000
_cell.length_c   1.000
_cell.angle_alpha   90.00
_cell.angle_beta   90.00
_cell.angle_gamma   90.00
#
_symmetry.space_group_name_H-M   'P 1'
#
loop_
_entity.id
_entity.type
_entity.pdbx_description
1 polymer ?
#
loop_
_entity_poly.entity_id
_entity_poly.type
_entity_poly.pdbx_seq_one_letter_code
_entity_poly.pdbx_strand_id
1 'polypeptide(L)'
;MQEQAQEQEQVVICGGGLAGLTLARQLRRQLPGVSVVVVDRQARPLPEATHKVGESSVELGSRYFEHTLELRDYLLEQHLVKNGLRFFPGGGHLPLAQRTELGPPQLPVVPSFQLDRGRFENDLRAFCEEDGVTLIEGVGVKDVRLAASDTSDLHEIELEDGRVLTARWVVDASGRRRLLTRKLGLGEDSGHHAHAAWFRLDGRLDVGHLVPEEESAWHGRDLDGIRWLSTTHLMGEGYWAWIIPLSSGKTSIGIVAHGEVHDFTSMNTLERSLAWLEAHEPVLREKIAAFEVADFRCLKDYSYTSTRCLSADRWAAVGEAGLFVDPFYSPGSDFIALANVHTGELIRRELAGEDIRAHAEFVDWFYRRLAAISTETYSHAAKVYGQPRVMAAKIYWDNFNYWAFVCQYFFQGLWALDLEGQRRFVDVAQRFASLNLRAQRLFAAWAARAADAPDGKSVVLPPIPSMLANLHLDLEREMSPDETLAYMDEKADAAEELLTDLLLRAAAEVGDAVVAESGASDWPLAGLDARVAAEDGPKRGRRRRLSKLARDVERCLGPVNGSVLEAGRRLRPAPLHAGA
;
A
#
# COMPACT_ATOMS: atom_id res chain seq x y z
N MET A 1 34.51 18.22 -38.53
CA MET A 1 33.52 17.44 -37.82
C MET A 1 34.23 16.89 -36.57
N GLN A 2 34.01 17.54 -35.44
CA GLN A 2 34.45 16.96 -34.16
C GLN A 2 33.49 15.82 -33.86
N GLU A 3 33.99 14.57 -33.81
CA GLU A 3 33.31 13.48 -33.14
C GLU A 3 33.07 13.94 -31.70
N GLN A 4 31.82 14.26 -31.36
CA GLN A 4 31.41 14.33 -29.97
C GLN A 4 31.63 12.94 -29.40
N ALA A 5 32.59 12.81 -28.50
CA ALA A 5 32.76 11.59 -27.72
C ALA A 5 31.40 11.31 -27.08
N GLN A 6 30.75 10.21 -27.46
CA GLN A 6 29.54 9.71 -26.79
C GLN A 6 29.93 9.41 -25.35
N GLU A 7 29.43 10.21 -24.42
CA GLU A 7 29.61 9.94 -23.00
C GLU A 7 28.92 8.63 -22.67
N GLN A 8 29.71 7.65 -22.26
CA GLN A 8 29.24 6.34 -21.88
C GLN A 8 28.82 6.37 -20.41
N GLU A 9 27.53 6.27 -20.16
CA GLU A 9 26.97 6.25 -18.80
C GLU A 9 26.78 4.82 -18.31
N GLN A 10 26.86 4.63 -16.98
CA GLN A 10 26.56 3.32 -16.43
C GLN A 10 25.05 3.13 -16.28
N VAL A 11 24.34 4.15 -15.79
CA VAL A 11 22.87 4.11 -15.60
C VAL A 11 22.22 5.38 -16.11
N VAL A 12 21.24 5.24 -17.01
CA VAL A 12 20.35 6.33 -17.41
C VAL A 12 18.93 6.04 -16.89
N ILE A 13 18.37 7.01 -16.15
CA ILE A 13 17.02 6.96 -15.59
C ILE A 13 16.11 7.92 -16.37
N CYS A 14 15.07 7.39 -16.98
CA CYS A 14 14.12 8.13 -17.81
C CYS A 14 12.94 8.61 -16.96
N GLY A 15 13.05 9.79 -16.36
CA GLY A 15 12.03 10.43 -15.51
C GLY A 15 12.57 10.86 -14.15
N GLY A 16 12.44 12.13 -13.83
CA GLY A 16 12.87 12.77 -12.57
C GLY A 16 11.71 12.99 -11.59
N GLY A 17 10.78 12.05 -11.50
CA GLY A 17 9.79 11.98 -10.43
C GLY A 17 10.32 11.21 -9.20
N LEU A 18 9.45 10.98 -8.20
CA LEU A 18 9.84 10.31 -6.94
C LEU A 18 10.60 9.00 -7.19
N ALA A 19 10.11 8.12 -8.06
CA ALA A 19 10.75 6.83 -8.33
C ALA A 19 12.16 6.97 -8.91
N GLY A 20 12.34 7.85 -9.89
CA GLY A 20 13.64 8.04 -10.55
C GLY A 20 14.67 8.75 -9.68
N LEU A 21 14.28 9.83 -8.98
CA LEU A 21 15.20 10.56 -8.10
C LEU A 21 15.63 9.73 -6.88
N THR A 22 14.70 8.99 -6.29
CA THR A 22 15.03 8.12 -5.15
C THR A 22 15.94 6.97 -5.56
N LEU A 23 15.75 6.38 -6.74
CA LEU A 23 16.68 5.37 -7.27
C LEU A 23 18.06 5.97 -7.57
N ALA A 24 18.11 7.16 -8.18
CA ALA A 24 19.37 7.83 -8.49
C ALA A 24 20.21 8.09 -7.24
N ARG A 25 19.58 8.65 -6.19
CA ARG A 25 20.21 8.86 -4.88
C ARG A 25 20.66 7.53 -4.27
N GLN A 26 19.79 6.50 -4.24
CA GLN A 26 20.15 5.18 -3.73
C GLN A 26 21.41 4.63 -4.42
N LEU A 27 21.45 4.64 -5.75
CA LEU A 27 22.58 4.11 -6.52
C LEU A 27 23.87 4.84 -6.20
N ARG A 28 23.87 6.18 -6.13
CA ARG A 28 25.06 6.95 -5.81
C ARG A 28 25.59 6.70 -4.39
N ARG A 29 24.68 6.48 -3.43
CA ARG A 29 25.06 6.17 -2.04
C ARG A 29 25.56 4.75 -1.86
N GLN A 30 24.92 3.79 -2.52
CA GLN A 30 25.30 2.37 -2.41
C GLN A 30 26.46 1.99 -3.33
N LEU A 31 26.60 2.64 -4.48
CA LEU A 31 27.58 2.38 -5.52
C LEU A 31 28.27 3.68 -5.96
N PRO A 32 29.15 4.27 -5.12
CA PRO A 32 29.71 5.60 -5.39
C PRO A 32 30.50 5.73 -6.70
N GLY A 33 30.99 4.61 -7.25
CA GLY A 33 31.72 4.56 -8.53
C GLY A 33 30.82 4.56 -9.77
N VAL A 34 29.49 4.45 -9.62
CA VAL A 34 28.55 4.36 -10.75
C VAL A 34 28.14 5.73 -11.22
N SER A 35 28.30 6.04 -12.54
CA SER A 35 27.73 7.23 -13.12
C SER A 35 26.22 7.08 -13.33
N VAL A 36 25.45 8.07 -12.89
CA VAL A 36 23.98 8.09 -12.98
C VAL A 36 23.53 9.38 -13.61
N VAL A 37 22.73 9.27 -14.68
CA VAL A 37 22.08 10.39 -15.36
C VAL A 37 20.56 10.23 -15.21
N VAL A 38 19.89 11.29 -14.78
CA VAL A 38 18.42 11.37 -14.79
C VAL A 38 17.98 12.35 -15.86
N VAL A 39 17.07 11.92 -16.73
CA VAL A 39 16.51 12.78 -17.79
C VAL A 39 15.05 13.08 -17.46
N ASP A 40 14.68 14.35 -17.35
CA ASP A 40 13.29 14.77 -17.11
C ASP A 40 12.87 15.93 -18.02
N ARG A 41 11.66 15.83 -18.58
CA ARG A 41 11.06 16.91 -19.37
C ARG A 41 10.70 18.15 -18.54
N GLN A 42 10.50 17.99 -17.24
CA GLN A 42 10.24 19.09 -16.32
C GLN A 42 11.56 19.66 -15.82
N ALA A 43 11.63 21.00 -15.78
CA ALA A 43 12.76 21.72 -15.19
C ALA A 43 12.32 22.38 -13.88
N ARG A 44 13.29 22.57 -12.97
CA ARG A 44 13.09 23.29 -11.69
C ARG A 44 12.80 24.80 -11.91
N PRO A 45 12.06 25.44 -10.99
CA PRO A 45 11.37 24.83 -9.84
C PRO A 45 10.05 24.18 -10.23
N LEU A 46 9.76 23.01 -9.66
CA LEU A 46 8.43 22.43 -9.77
C LEU A 46 7.47 23.19 -8.82
N PRO A 47 6.19 23.35 -9.20
CA PRO A 47 5.20 23.92 -8.28
C PRO A 47 5.09 23.06 -7.00
N GLU A 48 5.03 23.71 -5.82
CA GLU A 48 4.81 22.98 -4.56
C GLU A 48 3.44 22.28 -4.55
N ALA A 49 2.37 22.98 -4.96
CA ALA A 49 1.09 22.36 -5.25
C ALA A 49 1.19 21.67 -6.61
N THR A 50 1.44 20.38 -6.60
CA THR A 50 1.51 19.58 -7.82
C THR A 50 0.28 18.69 -7.92
N HIS A 51 -0.09 18.35 -9.15
CA HIS A 51 -1.19 17.41 -9.41
C HIS A 51 -0.81 15.94 -9.12
N LYS A 52 0.26 15.67 -8.38
CA LYS A 52 0.76 14.32 -8.10
C LYS A 52 -0.02 13.70 -6.94
N VAL A 53 -0.31 12.43 -7.05
CA VAL A 53 -0.84 11.57 -5.99
C VAL A 53 0.31 10.86 -5.27
N GLY A 54 0.05 10.28 -4.09
CA GLY A 54 1.08 9.62 -3.28
C GLY A 54 1.71 10.57 -2.26
N GLU A 55 0.88 11.40 -1.64
CA GLU A 55 1.24 12.35 -0.59
C GLU A 55 1.28 11.71 0.81
N SER A 56 0.93 10.45 0.91
CA SER A 56 0.94 9.68 2.15
C SER A 56 1.83 8.46 1.99
N SER A 57 2.79 8.27 2.88
CA SER A 57 3.61 7.05 2.97
C SER A 57 3.09 6.13 4.08
N VAL A 58 3.55 4.89 4.08
CA VAL A 58 3.41 3.93 5.16
C VAL A 58 4.78 3.36 5.52
N GLU A 59 4.86 2.41 6.43
CA GLU A 59 6.10 2.00 7.08
C GLU A 59 7.22 1.63 6.10
N LEU A 60 6.94 0.83 5.07
CA LEU A 60 7.95 0.36 4.12
C LEU A 60 8.54 1.51 3.30
N GLY A 61 7.68 2.34 2.69
CA GLY A 61 8.13 3.51 1.93
C GLY A 61 8.87 4.51 2.79
N SER A 62 8.41 4.73 4.04
CA SER A 62 9.08 5.59 5.00
C SER A 62 10.46 5.04 5.39
N ARG A 63 10.57 3.74 5.68
CA ARG A 63 11.84 3.07 5.96
C ARG A 63 12.84 3.25 4.82
N TYR A 64 12.36 3.16 3.56
CA TYR A 64 13.20 3.41 2.40
C TYR A 64 13.74 4.84 2.38
N PHE A 65 12.89 5.84 2.60
CA PHE A 65 13.32 7.23 2.63
C PHE A 65 14.25 7.54 3.81
N GLU A 66 13.92 7.05 5.00
CA GLU A 66 14.67 7.33 6.22
C GLU A 66 16.05 6.67 6.23
N HIS A 67 16.15 5.38 5.87
CA HIS A 67 17.34 4.57 6.04
C HIS A 67 18.13 4.35 4.75
N THR A 68 17.45 3.96 3.66
CA THR A 68 18.15 3.69 2.38
C THR A 68 18.63 4.99 1.74
N LEU A 69 17.83 6.05 1.84
CA LEU A 69 18.18 7.37 1.30
C LEU A 69 18.78 8.32 2.35
N GLU A 70 18.84 7.93 3.62
CA GLU A 70 19.35 8.73 4.74
C GLU A 70 18.69 10.12 4.83
N LEU A 71 17.34 10.15 4.75
CA LEU A 71 16.56 11.39 4.76
C LEU A 71 15.71 11.57 6.04
N ARG A 72 16.01 10.84 7.12
CA ARG A 72 15.21 10.89 8.36
C ARG A 72 15.05 12.30 8.91
N ASP A 73 16.14 13.01 9.12
CA ASP A 73 16.12 14.35 9.71
C ASP A 73 15.38 15.33 8.80
N TYR A 74 15.63 15.26 7.49
CA TYR A 74 14.92 16.05 6.49
C TYR A 74 13.39 15.82 6.55
N LEU A 75 12.96 14.57 6.62
CA LEU A 75 11.53 14.23 6.68
C LEU A 75 10.87 14.75 7.96
N LEU A 76 11.55 14.67 9.09
CA LEU A 76 11.06 15.20 10.38
C LEU A 76 10.97 16.73 10.37
N GLU A 77 11.85 17.42 9.66
CA GLU A 77 11.88 18.88 9.59
C GLU A 77 10.93 19.47 8.55
N GLN A 78 10.78 18.80 7.39
CA GLN A 78 10.10 19.39 6.23
C GLN A 78 8.71 18.80 5.97
N HIS A 79 8.37 17.66 6.56
CA HIS A 79 7.10 16.96 6.34
C HIS A 79 6.38 16.67 7.65
N LEU A 80 5.09 16.29 7.56
CA LEU A 80 4.31 15.97 8.76
C LEU A 80 4.48 14.50 9.12
N VAL A 81 4.82 14.22 10.39
CA VAL A 81 4.76 12.87 10.91
C VAL A 81 3.31 12.42 10.95
N LYS A 82 3.03 11.28 10.36
CA LYS A 82 1.69 10.77 10.17
C LYS A 82 1.20 9.98 11.38
N ASN A 83 -0.03 10.27 11.83
CA ASN A 83 -0.71 9.45 12.84
C ASN A 83 -1.46 8.27 12.17
N GLY A 84 -0.75 7.47 11.39
CA GLY A 84 -1.28 6.30 10.70
C GLY A 84 -2.43 6.57 9.74
N LEU A 85 -3.15 5.51 9.41
CA LEU A 85 -4.38 5.54 8.62
C LEU A 85 -5.60 5.56 9.54
N ARG A 86 -6.61 6.35 9.18
CA ARG A 86 -7.86 6.47 9.94
C ARG A 86 -9.05 6.29 9.02
N PHE A 87 -9.98 5.43 9.39
CA PHE A 87 -11.08 5.03 8.54
C PHE A 87 -12.42 5.25 9.23
N PHE A 88 -13.39 5.76 8.46
CA PHE A 88 -14.78 5.98 8.87
C PHE A 88 -15.71 5.28 7.87
N PRO A 89 -15.87 3.95 7.97
CA PRO A 89 -16.78 3.21 7.10
C PRO A 89 -18.26 3.48 7.41
N GLY A 90 -19.15 3.13 6.47
CA GLY A 90 -20.60 3.16 6.66
C GLY A 90 -21.36 4.25 5.89
N GLY A 91 -20.66 5.12 5.15
CA GLY A 91 -21.28 6.14 4.29
C GLY A 91 -21.63 7.45 5.00
N GLY A 92 -21.77 8.53 4.21
CA GLY A 92 -21.96 9.90 4.67
C GLY A 92 -23.36 10.27 5.18
N HIS A 93 -24.30 9.34 5.17
CA HIS A 93 -25.65 9.53 5.69
C HIS A 93 -25.71 9.61 7.23
N LEU A 94 -24.66 9.11 7.92
CA LEU A 94 -24.51 9.25 9.36
C LEU A 94 -23.56 10.42 9.71
N PRO A 95 -23.86 11.18 10.77
CA PRO A 95 -22.87 12.10 11.35
C PRO A 95 -21.57 11.38 11.70
N LEU A 96 -20.43 12.03 11.45
CA LEU A 96 -19.12 11.40 11.65
C LEU A 96 -18.91 10.90 13.08
N ALA A 97 -19.44 11.62 14.09
CA ALA A 97 -19.38 11.22 15.48
C ALA A 97 -20.09 9.89 15.79
N GLN A 98 -21.03 9.49 14.93
CA GLN A 98 -21.81 8.24 15.07
C GLN A 98 -21.26 7.10 14.21
N ARG A 99 -20.29 7.35 13.33
CA ARG A 99 -19.64 6.31 12.54
C ARG A 99 -18.61 5.56 13.37
N THR A 100 -18.36 4.32 12.98
CA THR A 100 -17.20 3.56 13.47
C THR A 100 -15.91 4.30 13.07
N GLU A 101 -15.02 4.49 14.03
CA GLU A 101 -13.69 5.07 13.81
C GLU A 101 -12.62 4.00 14.03
N LEU A 102 -11.80 3.75 13.03
CA LEU A 102 -10.70 2.79 13.06
C LEU A 102 -9.38 3.53 12.79
N GLY A 103 -8.50 3.56 13.76
CA GLY A 103 -7.20 4.25 13.62
C GLY A 103 -6.40 4.26 14.91
N PRO A 104 -5.09 4.55 14.87
CA PRO A 104 -4.26 4.58 16.05
C PRO A 104 -4.61 5.80 16.92
N PRO A 105 -4.58 5.63 18.26
CA PRO A 105 -4.83 6.73 19.19
C PRO A 105 -3.59 7.59 19.46
N GLN A 106 -2.41 7.14 19.06
CA GLN A 106 -1.11 7.79 19.23
C GLN A 106 -0.21 7.54 18.03
N LEU A 107 0.87 8.29 17.90
CA LEU A 107 1.83 8.12 16.81
C LEU A 107 2.40 6.68 16.80
N PRO A 108 2.50 6.05 15.62
CA PRO A 108 3.14 4.75 15.46
C PRO A 108 4.62 4.79 15.86
N VAL A 109 5.16 3.66 16.34
CA VAL A 109 6.58 3.53 16.71
C VAL A 109 7.47 3.62 15.47
N VAL A 110 7.11 2.92 14.41
CA VAL A 110 7.74 3.09 13.09
C VAL A 110 7.04 4.26 12.41
N PRO A 111 7.73 5.37 12.14
CA PRO A 111 7.11 6.56 11.61
C PRO A 111 6.68 6.38 10.16
N SER A 112 5.70 7.14 9.77
CA SER A 112 5.33 7.39 8.38
C SER A 112 5.01 8.88 8.21
N PHE A 113 4.91 9.36 6.97
CA PHE A 113 4.88 10.79 6.71
C PHE A 113 3.76 11.16 5.73
N GLN A 114 3.22 12.37 5.91
CA GLN A 114 2.47 13.07 4.88
C GLN A 114 3.47 13.90 4.08
N LEU A 115 3.61 13.59 2.80
CA LEU A 115 4.64 14.14 1.93
C LEU A 115 4.07 15.26 1.05
N ASP A 116 4.61 16.46 1.16
CA ASP A 116 4.39 17.49 0.14
C ASP A 116 5.25 17.15 -1.08
N ARG A 117 4.65 16.53 -2.08
CA ARG A 117 5.34 15.93 -3.22
C ARG A 117 6.10 16.93 -4.06
N GLY A 118 5.60 18.15 -4.19
CA GLY A 118 6.28 19.19 -4.96
C GLY A 118 7.57 19.64 -4.29
N ARG A 119 7.51 19.90 -2.98
CA ARG A 119 8.69 20.23 -2.16
C ARG A 119 9.67 19.06 -2.18
N PHE A 120 9.22 17.87 -1.84
CA PHE A 120 10.09 16.70 -1.73
C PHE A 120 10.83 16.39 -3.05
N GLU A 121 10.17 16.50 -4.21
CA GLU A 121 10.82 16.24 -5.49
C GLU A 121 11.78 17.35 -5.93
N ASN A 122 11.55 18.61 -5.53
CA ASN A 122 12.51 19.69 -5.73
C ASN A 122 13.78 19.46 -4.88
N ASP A 123 13.61 19.10 -3.61
CA ASP A 123 14.71 18.87 -2.67
C ASP A 123 15.50 17.60 -3.04
N LEU A 124 14.82 16.53 -3.49
CA LEU A 124 15.47 15.33 -4.01
C LEU A 124 16.37 15.62 -5.22
N ARG A 125 16.02 16.58 -6.09
CA ARG A 125 16.90 16.98 -7.20
C ARG A 125 18.19 17.60 -6.67
N ALA A 126 18.10 18.47 -5.67
CA ALA A 126 19.28 19.06 -5.04
C ALA A 126 20.15 17.98 -4.38
N PHE A 127 19.54 17.07 -3.62
CA PHE A 127 20.27 15.95 -3.02
C PHE A 127 20.93 15.02 -4.04
N CYS A 128 20.29 14.79 -5.19
CA CYS A 128 20.87 14.01 -6.27
C CYS A 128 22.12 14.69 -6.84
N GLU A 129 22.09 16.02 -7.05
CA GLU A 129 23.26 16.80 -7.51
C GLU A 129 24.41 16.75 -6.49
N GLU A 130 24.10 16.92 -5.20
CA GLU A 130 25.07 16.79 -4.11
C GLU A 130 25.72 15.39 -4.08
N ASP A 131 24.96 14.34 -4.36
CA ASP A 131 25.45 12.96 -4.47
C ASP A 131 26.18 12.69 -5.79
N GLY A 132 26.27 13.69 -6.72
CA GLY A 132 26.97 13.58 -8.00
C GLY A 132 26.16 12.89 -9.10
N VAL A 133 24.83 12.97 -9.08
CA VAL A 133 23.94 12.59 -10.17
C VAL A 133 23.92 13.71 -11.21
N THR A 134 24.01 13.38 -12.51
CA THR A 134 23.79 14.33 -13.58
C THR A 134 22.30 14.46 -13.88
N LEU A 135 21.74 15.66 -13.74
CA LEU A 135 20.35 15.95 -14.09
C LEU A 135 20.26 16.66 -15.44
N ILE A 136 19.54 16.06 -16.39
CA ILE A 136 19.17 16.66 -17.67
C ILE A 136 17.70 17.04 -17.59
N GLU A 137 17.44 18.32 -17.29
CA GLU A 137 16.10 18.86 -17.08
C GLU A 137 15.59 19.64 -18.29
N GLY A 138 14.27 19.71 -18.46
CA GLY A 138 13.62 20.44 -19.57
C GLY A 138 13.65 19.70 -20.90
N VAL A 139 14.09 18.45 -20.94
CA VAL A 139 14.19 17.61 -22.14
C VAL A 139 13.62 16.23 -21.84
N GLY A 140 12.69 15.77 -22.68
CA GLY A 140 12.12 14.43 -22.57
C GLY A 140 12.96 13.37 -23.26
N VAL A 141 12.83 12.12 -22.81
CA VAL A 141 13.30 10.96 -23.59
C VAL A 141 12.31 10.72 -24.72
N LYS A 142 12.80 10.68 -25.96
CA LYS A 142 12.00 10.42 -27.15
C LYS A 142 11.80 8.93 -27.38
N ASP A 143 12.89 8.16 -27.38
CA ASP A 143 12.91 6.72 -27.60
C ASP A 143 14.07 6.05 -26.86
N VAL A 144 13.98 4.74 -26.65
CA VAL A 144 15.02 3.88 -26.08
C VAL A 144 15.21 2.67 -27.00
N ARG A 145 16.43 2.44 -27.47
CA ARG A 145 16.81 1.20 -28.16
C ARG A 145 17.57 0.31 -27.21
N LEU A 146 16.95 -0.82 -26.84
CA LEU A 146 17.59 -1.80 -25.98
C LEU A 146 18.65 -2.56 -26.78
N ALA A 147 19.82 -2.77 -26.16
CA ALA A 147 20.85 -3.65 -26.67
C ALA A 147 20.32 -5.10 -26.69
N ALA A 148 20.88 -5.93 -27.57
CA ALA A 148 20.55 -7.34 -27.61
C ALA A 148 20.99 -8.04 -26.31
N SER A 149 20.22 -9.03 -25.90
CA SER A 149 20.57 -9.89 -24.77
C SER A 149 21.95 -10.55 -24.97
N ASP A 150 22.66 -10.74 -23.89
CA ASP A 150 23.97 -11.41 -23.87
C ASP A 150 25.12 -10.71 -24.65
N THR A 151 24.95 -9.41 -25.00
CA THR A 151 26.01 -8.61 -25.61
C THR A 151 26.62 -7.63 -24.62
N SER A 152 27.83 -7.15 -24.93
CA SER A 152 28.45 -6.00 -24.24
C SER A 152 27.92 -4.65 -24.74
N ASP A 153 27.01 -4.66 -25.72
CA ASP A 153 26.47 -3.46 -26.32
C ASP A 153 25.70 -2.61 -25.28
N LEU A 154 25.68 -1.31 -25.55
CA LEU A 154 24.99 -0.34 -24.70
C LEU A 154 23.59 -0.07 -25.23
N HIS A 155 22.67 0.25 -24.32
CA HIS A 155 21.38 0.81 -24.70
C HIS A 155 21.59 2.22 -25.25
N GLU A 156 20.76 2.63 -26.21
CA GLU A 156 20.74 4.00 -26.76
C GLU A 156 19.45 4.70 -26.35
N ILE A 157 19.58 5.89 -25.79
CA ILE A 157 18.50 6.73 -25.31
C ILE A 157 18.48 8.02 -26.13
N GLU A 158 17.50 8.15 -27.02
CA GLU A 158 17.29 9.34 -27.86
C GLU A 158 16.46 10.37 -27.07
N LEU A 159 16.98 11.60 -26.96
CA LEU A 159 16.31 12.73 -26.34
C LEU A 159 15.48 13.52 -27.35
N GLU A 160 14.51 14.31 -26.88
CA GLU A 160 13.63 15.14 -27.73
C GLU A 160 14.40 16.27 -28.45
N ASP A 161 15.56 16.67 -27.94
CA ASP A 161 16.45 17.67 -28.55
C ASP A 161 17.47 17.08 -29.55
N GLY A 162 17.40 15.79 -29.81
CA GLY A 162 18.24 15.07 -30.77
C GLY A 162 19.54 14.52 -30.21
N ARG A 163 19.88 14.76 -28.93
CA ARG A 163 21.02 14.09 -28.28
C ARG A 163 20.74 12.60 -28.13
N VAL A 164 21.80 11.80 -28.19
CA VAL A 164 21.74 10.36 -27.92
C VAL A 164 22.71 10.04 -26.78
N LEU A 165 22.18 9.46 -25.71
CA LEU A 165 22.98 8.92 -24.61
C LEU A 165 23.15 7.42 -24.82
N THR A 166 24.28 6.88 -24.36
CA THR A 166 24.50 5.43 -24.30
C THR A 166 24.68 4.97 -22.86
N ALA A 167 24.06 3.87 -22.48
CA ALA A 167 24.09 3.38 -21.11
C ALA A 167 24.16 1.87 -21.02
N ARG A 168 24.85 1.38 -19.96
CA ARG A 168 24.85 -0.04 -19.61
C ARG A 168 23.50 -0.49 -19.06
N TRP A 169 22.86 0.35 -18.23
CA TRP A 169 21.53 0.14 -17.70
C TRP A 169 20.59 1.29 -18.08
N VAL A 170 19.36 0.97 -18.44
CA VAL A 170 18.30 1.96 -18.60
C VAL A 170 17.14 1.66 -17.67
N VAL A 171 16.69 2.69 -16.95
CA VAL A 171 15.55 2.55 -16.05
C VAL A 171 14.42 3.49 -16.50
N ASP A 172 13.27 2.91 -16.78
CA ASP A 172 12.05 3.66 -17.06
C ASP A 172 11.40 4.07 -15.72
N ALA A 173 11.48 5.36 -15.40
CA ALA A 173 10.80 6.03 -14.30
C ALA A 173 9.82 7.11 -14.83
N SER A 174 9.35 6.96 -16.09
CA SER A 174 8.55 7.95 -16.80
C SER A 174 7.09 8.04 -16.32
N GLY A 175 6.75 7.35 -15.23
CA GLY A 175 5.41 7.32 -14.65
C GLY A 175 4.38 6.77 -15.64
N ARG A 176 3.20 7.34 -15.69
CA ARG A 176 2.10 6.88 -16.55
C ARG A 176 2.36 6.96 -18.07
N ARG A 177 3.48 7.56 -18.49
CA ARG A 177 3.95 7.47 -19.88
C ARG A 177 4.34 6.04 -20.24
N ARG A 178 4.91 5.26 -19.28
CA ARG A 178 5.20 3.83 -19.44
C ARG A 178 6.05 3.56 -20.69
N LEU A 179 7.18 4.25 -20.80
CA LEU A 179 8.02 4.29 -21.99
C LEU A 179 8.43 2.90 -22.48
N LEU A 180 9.06 2.10 -21.63
CA LEU A 180 9.51 0.74 -21.97
C LEU A 180 8.37 -0.27 -22.01
N THR A 181 7.50 -0.28 -21.01
CA THR A 181 6.43 -1.28 -20.93
C THR A 181 5.45 -1.16 -22.10
N ARG A 182 5.16 0.05 -22.59
CA ARG A 182 4.38 0.25 -23.81
C ARG A 182 5.14 -0.14 -25.08
N LYS A 183 6.41 0.28 -25.19
CA LYS A 183 7.25 -0.06 -26.33
C LYS A 183 7.40 -1.57 -26.52
N LEU A 184 7.54 -2.30 -25.44
CA LEU A 184 7.74 -3.76 -25.44
C LEU A 184 6.42 -4.54 -25.41
N GLY A 185 5.25 -3.88 -25.37
CA GLY A 185 3.96 -4.53 -25.32
C GLY A 185 3.70 -5.33 -24.03
N LEU A 186 4.27 -4.90 -22.90
CA LEU A 186 4.22 -5.62 -21.63
C LEU A 186 3.03 -5.26 -20.74
N GLY A 187 2.23 -4.26 -21.13
CA GLY A 187 1.12 -3.78 -20.31
C GLY A 187 -0.04 -4.79 -20.27
N GLU A 188 -0.60 -4.99 -19.07
CA GLU A 188 -1.77 -5.80 -18.83
C GLU A 188 -2.81 -5.04 -18.01
N ASP A 189 -4.08 -5.41 -18.17
CA ASP A 189 -5.16 -5.00 -17.29
C ASP A 189 -5.01 -5.69 -15.93
N SER A 190 -5.16 -4.92 -14.86
CA SER A 190 -5.12 -5.46 -13.49
C SER A 190 -6.42 -6.17 -13.08
N GLY A 191 -7.52 -5.97 -13.81
CA GLY A 191 -8.86 -6.41 -13.44
C GLY A 191 -9.51 -5.56 -12.33
N HIS A 192 -8.85 -4.50 -11.86
CA HIS A 192 -9.39 -3.56 -10.87
C HIS A 192 -9.78 -2.24 -11.55
N HIS A 193 -11.08 -2.02 -11.71
CA HIS A 193 -11.66 -0.86 -12.39
C HIS A 193 -12.15 0.17 -11.37
N ALA A 194 -11.28 1.11 -11.05
CA ALA A 194 -11.61 2.21 -10.16
C ALA A 194 -11.14 3.56 -10.73
N HIS A 195 -11.78 4.61 -10.27
CA HIS A 195 -11.57 5.98 -10.72
C HIS A 195 -11.11 6.82 -9.55
N ALA A 196 -10.34 7.88 -9.83
CA ALA A 196 -9.93 8.84 -8.82
C ALA A 196 -10.12 10.27 -9.32
N ALA A 197 -10.54 11.15 -8.41
CA ALA A 197 -10.55 12.59 -8.61
C ALA A 197 -10.03 13.26 -7.34
N TRP A 198 -9.11 14.22 -7.46
CA TRP A 198 -8.52 14.89 -6.29
C TRP A 198 -8.16 16.34 -6.57
N PHE A 199 -8.07 17.09 -5.49
CA PHE A 199 -7.73 18.51 -5.49
C PHE A 199 -7.12 18.91 -4.15
N ARG A 200 -6.41 20.04 -4.13
CA ARG A 200 -5.87 20.61 -2.91
C ARG A 200 -6.64 21.85 -2.50
N LEU A 201 -6.90 21.95 -1.21
CA LEU A 201 -7.45 23.14 -0.58
C LEU A 201 -6.31 24.05 -0.13
N ASP A 202 -6.47 25.35 -0.31
CA ASP A 202 -5.56 26.35 0.23
C ASP A 202 -5.94 26.63 1.70
N GLY A 203 -5.40 25.82 2.59
CA GLY A 203 -5.67 25.84 4.02
C GLY A 203 -5.80 24.45 4.61
N ARG A 204 -5.76 24.38 5.94
CA ARG A 204 -5.88 23.13 6.70
C ARG A 204 -7.35 22.82 7.00
N LEU A 205 -7.87 21.78 6.39
CA LEU A 205 -9.14 21.15 6.78
C LEU A 205 -8.83 20.02 7.77
N ASP A 206 -9.23 20.21 9.02
CA ASP A 206 -9.08 19.24 10.09
C ASP A 206 -10.30 18.31 10.14
N VAL A 207 -10.08 17.01 10.32
CA VAL A 207 -11.17 16.04 10.48
C VAL A 207 -12.05 16.36 11.69
N GLY A 208 -11.52 17.00 12.71
CA GLY A 208 -12.29 17.50 13.86
C GLY A 208 -13.33 18.55 13.47
N HIS A 209 -13.09 19.33 12.42
CA HIS A 209 -14.07 20.32 11.92
C HIS A 209 -15.32 19.67 11.30
N LEU A 210 -15.28 18.36 10.99
CA LEU A 210 -16.44 17.61 10.50
C LEU A 210 -17.39 17.15 11.61
N VAL A 211 -17.03 17.41 12.88
CA VAL A 211 -17.82 17.03 14.04
C VAL A 211 -18.14 18.28 14.85
N PRO A 212 -19.42 18.50 15.24
CA PRO A 212 -19.80 19.63 16.08
C PRO A 212 -19.02 19.68 17.39
N GLU A 213 -18.69 20.87 17.88
CA GLU A 213 -17.91 21.06 19.12
C GLU A 213 -18.62 20.49 20.36
N GLU A 214 -19.95 20.41 20.31
CA GLU A 214 -20.80 19.86 21.38
C GLU A 214 -20.60 18.36 21.57
N GLU A 215 -20.10 17.65 20.54
CA GLU A 215 -19.77 16.21 20.60
C GLU A 215 -18.48 15.96 21.42
N SER A 216 -18.46 16.46 22.65
CA SER A 216 -17.30 16.46 23.55
C SER A 216 -16.73 15.05 23.80
N ALA A 217 -17.58 14.02 23.80
CA ALA A 217 -17.13 12.62 23.94
C ALA A 217 -16.32 12.13 22.73
N TRP A 218 -16.60 12.65 21.54
CA TRP A 218 -15.83 12.32 20.34
C TRP A 218 -14.51 13.07 20.32
N HIS A 219 -14.53 14.39 20.59
CA HIS A 219 -13.32 15.21 20.66
C HIS A 219 -12.38 14.76 21.79
N GLY A 220 -12.92 14.37 22.94
CA GLY A 220 -12.15 13.91 24.10
C GLY A 220 -11.41 12.59 23.89
N ARG A 221 -11.64 11.87 22.79
CA ARG A 221 -10.83 10.69 22.41
C ARG A 221 -9.50 11.05 21.76
N ASP A 222 -9.33 12.26 21.27
CA ASP A 222 -8.08 12.78 20.70
C ASP A 222 -7.24 13.43 21.80
N LEU A 223 -6.63 12.61 22.65
CA LEU A 223 -5.96 13.04 23.87
C LEU A 223 -4.79 14.01 23.61
N ASP A 224 -4.07 13.80 22.53
CA ASP A 224 -2.86 14.59 22.19
C ASP A 224 -3.14 15.61 21.07
N GLY A 225 -4.39 15.72 20.60
CA GLY A 225 -4.76 16.62 19.51
C GLY A 225 -4.09 16.29 18.16
N ILE A 226 -3.79 14.99 17.92
CA ILE A 226 -2.99 14.53 16.76
C ILE A 226 -3.83 13.77 15.72
N ARG A 227 -5.14 13.60 15.94
CA ARG A 227 -6.01 12.90 14.99
C ARG A 227 -5.92 13.48 13.58
N TRP A 228 -5.78 14.78 13.45
CA TRP A 228 -5.67 15.48 12.17
C TRP A 228 -4.43 15.09 11.36
N LEU A 229 -3.38 14.58 12.00
CA LEU A 229 -2.17 14.08 11.33
C LEU A 229 -2.37 12.73 10.63
N SER A 230 -3.53 12.07 10.81
CA SER A 230 -3.84 10.83 10.09
C SER A 230 -4.14 11.10 8.61
N THR A 231 -3.87 10.12 7.75
CA THR A 231 -4.58 10.03 6.46
C THR A 231 -5.98 9.53 6.76
N THR A 232 -6.96 10.41 6.67
CA THR A 232 -8.35 10.08 6.98
C THR A 232 -9.08 9.57 5.74
N HIS A 233 -9.87 8.50 5.91
CA HIS A 233 -10.69 7.90 4.87
C HIS A 233 -12.16 7.91 5.30
N LEU A 234 -12.99 8.67 4.61
CA LEU A 234 -14.45 8.58 4.71
C LEU A 234 -14.93 7.57 3.69
N MET A 235 -15.72 6.57 4.10
CA MET A 235 -15.96 5.39 3.28
C MET A 235 -17.45 5.05 3.23
N GLY A 236 -17.90 4.63 2.05
CA GLY A 236 -19.24 4.11 1.80
C GLY A 236 -19.20 3.04 0.71
N GLU A 237 -20.34 2.48 0.34
CA GLU A 237 -20.40 1.43 -0.68
C GLU A 237 -19.76 1.88 -1.99
N GLY A 238 -18.72 1.16 -2.41
CA GLY A 238 -17.98 1.40 -3.65
C GLY A 238 -17.07 2.63 -3.64
N TYR A 239 -16.87 3.32 -2.52
CA TYR A 239 -16.00 4.50 -2.50
C TYR A 239 -15.26 4.71 -1.18
N TRP A 240 -14.20 5.49 -1.26
CA TRP A 240 -13.58 6.18 -0.13
C TRP A 240 -13.07 7.56 -0.56
N ALA A 241 -13.13 8.52 0.37
CA ALA A 241 -12.62 9.85 0.17
C ALA A 241 -11.51 10.14 1.19
N TRP A 242 -10.38 10.69 0.73
CA TRP A 242 -9.26 11.02 1.62
C TRP A 242 -9.24 12.48 2.06
N ILE A 243 -8.69 12.69 3.24
CA ILE A 243 -8.27 13.99 3.77
C ILE A 243 -6.82 13.82 4.23
N ILE A 244 -5.88 14.51 3.56
CA ILE A 244 -4.44 14.43 3.84
C ILE A 244 -3.91 15.84 4.12
N PRO A 245 -3.46 16.14 5.34
CA PRO A 245 -2.80 17.40 5.62
C PRO A 245 -1.38 17.41 5.03
N LEU A 246 -0.92 18.57 4.57
CA LEU A 246 0.42 18.76 4.00
C LEU A 246 1.20 19.81 4.80
N SER A 247 2.53 19.69 4.81
CA SER A 247 3.41 20.62 5.53
C SER A 247 3.41 22.03 4.95
N SER A 248 3.00 22.21 3.70
CA SER A 248 2.74 23.52 3.08
C SER A 248 1.51 24.27 3.66
N GLY A 249 0.78 23.68 4.60
CA GLY A 249 -0.46 24.21 5.12
C GLY A 249 -1.69 23.94 4.25
N LYS A 250 -1.52 23.21 3.15
CA LYS A 250 -2.62 22.77 2.27
C LYS A 250 -3.22 21.45 2.76
N THR A 251 -4.41 21.14 2.25
CA THR A 251 -5.05 19.84 2.49
C THR A 251 -5.38 19.18 1.15
N SER A 252 -4.93 17.96 0.94
CA SER A 252 -5.31 17.16 -0.21
C SER A 252 -6.62 16.43 0.08
N ILE A 253 -7.59 16.59 -0.82
CA ILE A 253 -8.88 15.91 -0.81
C ILE A 253 -8.99 15.08 -2.08
N GLY A 254 -9.46 13.84 -1.95
CA GLY A 254 -9.72 13.04 -3.14
C GLY A 254 -10.79 12.01 -2.94
N ILE A 255 -11.33 11.56 -4.04
CA ILE A 255 -12.37 10.55 -4.16
C ILE A 255 -11.77 9.40 -4.94
N VAL A 256 -11.92 8.19 -4.44
CA VAL A 256 -11.66 6.95 -5.16
C VAL A 256 -12.96 6.15 -5.18
N ALA A 257 -13.33 5.67 -6.35
CA ALA A 257 -14.60 4.98 -6.50
C ALA A 257 -14.49 3.81 -7.48
N HIS A 258 -15.10 2.68 -7.11
CA HIS A 258 -15.23 1.50 -7.97
C HIS A 258 -16.15 1.80 -9.14
N GLY A 259 -15.69 1.52 -10.37
CA GLY A 259 -16.41 1.81 -11.61
C GLY A 259 -17.72 1.03 -11.78
N GLU A 260 -17.88 -0.09 -11.08
CA GLU A 260 -19.12 -0.87 -11.03
C GLU A 260 -20.23 -0.23 -10.20
N VAL A 261 -19.89 0.70 -9.28
CA VAL A 261 -20.85 1.38 -8.39
C VAL A 261 -21.00 2.85 -8.76
N HIS A 262 -19.91 3.52 -9.12
CA HIS A 262 -19.86 4.96 -9.39
C HIS A 262 -19.30 5.24 -10.78
N ASP A 263 -20.09 5.88 -11.63
CA ASP A 263 -19.66 6.27 -12.98
C ASP A 263 -18.62 7.39 -12.92
N PHE A 264 -17.52 7.25 -13.69
CA PHE A 264 -16.44 8.24 -13.76
C PHE A 264 -16.94 9.64 -14.14
N THR A 265 -17.96 9.73 -15.00
CA THR A 265 -18.49 11.03 -15.44
C THR A 265 -19.16 11.82 -14.32
N SER A 266 -19.50 11.18 -13.20
CA SER A 266 -20.03 11.85 -12.01
C SER A 266 -18.99 12.65 -11.21
N MET A 267 -17.68 12.43 -11.46
CA MET A 267 -16.58 13.04 -10.69
C MET A 267 -15.41 13.57 -11.54
N ASN A 268 -15.52 13.58 -12.85
CA ASN A 268 -14.41 13.87 -13.76
C ASN A 268 -14.14 15.37 -14.00
N THR A 269 -14.82 16.26 -13.30
CA THR A 269 -14.52 17.69 -13.19
C THR A 269 -14.64 18.13 -11.74
N LEU A 270 -14.00 19.24 -11.37
CA LEU A 270 -14.10 19.78 -10.00
C LEU A 270 -15.54 19.98 -9.58
N GLU A 271 -16.36 20.61 -10.42
CA GLU A 271 -17.79 20.85 -10.15
C GLU A 271 -18.54 19.54 -9.88
N ARG A 272 -18.31 18.52 -10.71
CA ARG A 272 -18.94 17.20 -10.54
C ARG A 272 -18.44 16.48 -9.30
N SER A 273 -17.14 16.56 -9.01
CA SER A 273 -16.58 16.00 -7.79
C SER A 273 -17.17 16.64 -6.53
N LEU A 274 -17.36 17.95 -6.54
CA LEU A 274 -18.04 18.66 -5.44
C LEU A 274 -19.52 18.27 -5.30
N ALA A 275 -20.24 18.11 -6.42
CA ALA A 275 -21.61 17.60 -6.42
C ALA A 275 -21.70 16.14 -5.96
N TRP A 276 -20.71 15.32 -6.33
CA TRP A 276 -20.60 13.95 -5.86
C TRP A 276 -20.38 13.89 -4.33
N LEU A 277 -19.49 14.74 -3.79
CA LEU A 277 -19.30 14.88 -2.34
C LEU A 277 -20.55 15.36 -1.62
N GLU A 278 -21.33 16.26 -2.22
CA GLU A 278 -22.63 16.69 -1.67
C GLU A 278 -23.58 15.51 -1.49
N ALA A 279 -23.60 14.58 -2.43
CA ALA A 279 -24.48 13.42 -2.40
C ALA A 279 -23.99 12.32 -1.44
N HIS A 280 -22.69 12.15 -1.27
CA HIS A 280 -22.10 11.00 -0.57
C HIS A 280 -21.43 11.36 0.76
N GLU A 281 -20.85 12.54 0.91
CA GLU A 281 -20.18 13.05 2.12
C GLU A 281 -20.52 14.53 2.35
N PRO A 282 -21.80 14.86 2.61
CA PRO A 282 -22.29 16.24 2.64
C PRO A 282 -21.60 17.13 3.66
N VAL A 283 -21.21 16.60 4.82
CA VAL A 283 -20.48 17.37 5.85
C VAL A 283 -19.10 17.76 5.35
N LEU A 284 -18.37 16.86 4.69
CA LEU A 284 -17.08 17.19 4.07
C LEU A 284 -17.26 18.28 3.01
N ARG A 285 -18.27 18.14 2.15
CA ARG A 285 -18.57 19.12 1.10
C ARG A 285 -18.87 20.51 1.68
N GLU A 286 -19.65 20.59 2.77
CA GLU A 286 -19.94 21.84 3.49
C GLU A 286 -18.66 22.54 3.95
N LYS A 287 -17.74 21.79 4.59
CA LYS A 287 -16.50 22.37 5.12
C LYS A 287 -15.52 22.79 4.01
N ILE A 288 -15.47 22.07 2.90
CA ILE A 288 -14.66 22.45 1.72
C ILE A 288 -15.04 23.84 1.20
N ALA A 289 -16.29 24.25 1.30
CA ALA A 289 -16.78 25.54 0.79
C ALA A 289 -16.08 26.78 1.42
N ALA A 290 -15.41 26.60 2.55
CA ALA A 290 -14.66 27.68 3.22
C ALA A 290 -13.25 27.90 2.65
N PHE A 291 -12.80 27.08 1.68
CA PHE A 291 -11.43 27.08 1.15
C PHE A 291 -11.41 27.31 -0.35
N GLU A 292 -10.34 27.93 -0.83
CA GLU A 292 -10.03 27.97 -2.27
C GLU A 292 -9.42 26.62 -2.72
N VAL A 293 -9.79 26.20 -3.92
CA VAL A 293 -9.23 24.99 -4.55
C VAL A 293 -8.04 25.38 -5.41
N ALA A 294 -6.87 24.87 -5.08
CA ALA A 294 -5.62 25.21 -5.74
C ALA A 294 -5.40 24.46 -7.08
N ASP A 295 -5.88 23.25 -7.19
CA ASP A 295 -5.72 22.40 -8.37
C ASP A 295 -6.83 21.34 -8.47
N PHE A 296 -6.88 20.64 -9.61
CA PHE A 296 -7.77 19.48 -9.79
C PHE A 296 -7.19 18.49 -10.79
N ARG A 297 -7.33 17.21 -10.49
CA ARG A 297 -7.01 16.10 -11.41
C ARG A 297 -8.00 14.96 -11.25
N CYS A 298 -8.13 14.17 -12.32
CA CYS A 298 -8.87 12.91 -12.27
C CYS A 298 -8.19 11.85 -13.15
N LEU A 299 -8.43 10.59 -12.82
CA LEU A 299 -7.97 9.43 -13.56
C LEU A 299 -9.12 8.41 -13.67
N LYS A 300 -9.35 7.96 -14.90
CA LYS A 300 -10.25 6.85 -15.20
C LYS A 300 -9.46 5.55 -15.26
N ASP A 301 -9.99 4.48 -14.68
CA ASP A 301 -9.38 3.13 -14.71
C ASP A 301 -7.86 3.20 -14.48
N TYR A 302 -7.49 3.72 -13.29
CA TYR A 302 -6.10 4.09 -13.01
C TYR A 302 -5.18 2.89 -12.77
N SER A 303 -5.73 1.71 -12.43
CA SER A 303 -4.96 0.51 -12.11
C SER A 303 -4.53 -0.24 -13.36
N TYR A 304 -3.31 -0.74 -13.36
CA TYR A 304 -2.74 -1.58 -14.43
C TYR A 304 -1.50 -2.33 -13.93
N THR A 305 -1.14 -3.39 -14.64
CA THR A 305 0.05 -4.18 -14.37
C THR A 305 0.89 -4.38 -15.63
N SER A 306 1.96 -5.14 -15.52
CA SER A 306 2.84 -5.50 -16.63
C SER A 306 3.32 -6.94 -16.49
N THR A 307 3.55 -7.61 -17.62
CA THR A 307 4.09 -8.98 -17.67
C THR A 307 5.54 -9.08 -17.22
N ARG A 308 6.26 -7.95 -17.22
CA ARG A 308 7.63 -7.81 -16.74
C ARG A 308 7.93 -6.36 -16.35
N CYS A 309 8.58 -6.16 -15.21
CA CYS A 309 9.04 -4.87 -14.73
C CYS A 309 10.56 -4.81 -14.58
N LEU A 310 11.22 -5.94 -14.30
CA LEU A 310 12.65 -6.05 -14.06
C LEU A 310 13.25 -7.10 -15.00
N SER A 311 14.43 -6.86 -15.56
CA SER A 311 15.04 -7.76 -16.56
C SER A 311 16.53 -7.93 -16.37
N ALA A 312 17.01 -9.16 -16.64
CA ALA A 312 18.42 -9.45 -16.77
C ALA A 312 19.06 -8.77 -18.00
N ASP A 313 18.26 -8.27 -18.93
CA ASP A 313 18.72 -7.51 -20.10
C ASP A 313 19.07 -6.05 -19.76
N ARG A 314 19.38 -5.77 -18.51
CA ARG A 314 19.86 -4.49 -18.00
C ARG A 314 18.87 -3.33 -18.20
N TRP A 315 17.58 -3.62 -18.03
CA TRP A 315 16.54 -2.59 -17.97
C TRP A 315 15.54 -2.88 -16.85
N ALA A 316 14.93 -1.81 -16.34
CA ALA A 316 13.87 -1.87 -15.35
C ALA A 316 12.78 -0.81 -15.61
N ALA A 317 11.55 -1.08 -15.17
CA ALA A 317 10.47 -0.12 -15.11
C ALA A 317 10.03 0.05 -13.65
N VAL A 318 10.25 1.22 -13.07
CA VAL A 318 10.02 1.50 -11.65
C VAL A 318 8.84 2.44 -11.43
N GLY A 319 8.18 2.30 -10.27
CA GLY A 319 6.98 3.06 -9.96
C GLY A 319 5.87 2.86 -11.00
N GLU A 320 5.14 3.93 -11.33
CA GLU A 320 4.03 3.86 -12.30
C GLU A 320 4.48 3.55 -13.75
N ALA A 321 5.77 3.54 -14.06
CA ALA A 321 6.23 3.07 -15.36
C ALA A 321 6.08 1.55 -15.51
N GLY A 322 6.16 0.80 -14.42
CA GLY A 322 5.96 -0.64 -14.37
C GLY A 322 4.51 -1.03 -14.15
N LEU A 323 3.94 -0.60 -13.02
CA LEU A 323 2.58 -0.96 -12.59
C LEU A 323 2.02 0.09 -11.64
N PHE A 324 0.71 0.10 -11.47
CA PHE A 324 0.00 0.89 -10.47
C PHE A 324 -1.20 0.10 -9.94
N VAL A 325 -1.28 -0.08 -8.64
CA VAL A 325 -2.37 -0.82 -8.00
C VAL A 325 -3.52 0.10 -7.58
N ASP A 326 -3.68 0.38 -6.31
CA ASP A 326 -4.73 1.25 -5.75
C ASP A 326 -4.11 2.13 -4.66
N PRO A 327 -4.49 3.40 -4.49
CA PRO A 327 -3.96 4.27 -3.45
C PRO A 327 -4.49 3.98 -2.04
N PHE A 328 -5.46 3.08 -1.88
CA PHE A 328 -5.95 2.65 -0.57
C PHE A 328 -4.80 2.04 0.25
N TYR A 329 -4.67 2.37 1.50
CA TYR A 329 -3.51 2.06 2.35
C TYR A 329 -2.19 2.75 1.96
N SER A 330 -2.17 3.64 0.96
CA SER A 330 -0.98 4.42 0.56
C SER A 330 0.25 3.60 0.09
N PRO A 331 0.11 2.52 -0.72
CA PRO A 331 1.22 1.64 -1.06
C PRO A 331 2.14 2.20 -2.16
N GLY A 332 1.86 3.38 -2.69
CA GLY A 332 2.61 3.93 -3.83
C GLY A 332 4.12 4.05 -3.58
N SER A 333 4.51 4.55 -2.41
CA SER A 333 5.92 4.63 -2.01
C SER A 333 6.54 3.26 -1.73
N ASP A 334 5.76 2.30 -1.27
CA ASP A 334 6.22 0.93 -1.03
C ASP A 334 6.61 0.23 -2.33
N PHE A 335 5.76 0.33 -3.36
CA PHE A 335 6.06 -0.22 -4.67
C PHE A 335 7.25 0.47 -5.34
N ILE A 336 7.44 1.79 -5.12
CA ILE A 336 8.65 2.50 -5.55
C ILE A 336 9.88 1.94 -4.82
N ALA A 337 9.82 1.82 -3.50
CA ALA A 337 10.92 1.31 -2.68
C ALA A 337 11.34 -0.10 -3.11
N LEU A 338 10.38 -1.01 -3.26
CA LEU A 338 10.62 -2.39 -3.70
C LEU A 338 11.25 -2.44 -5.09
N ALA A 339 10.68 -1.74 -6.08
CA ALA A 339 11.25 -1.70 -7.42
C ALA A 339 12.69 -1.16 -7.42
N ASN A 340 12.94 -0.11 -6.63
CA ASN A 340 14.24 0.53 -6.56
C ASN A 340 15.29 -0.36 -5.88
N VAL A 341 15.00 -1.01 -4.75
CA VAL A 341 15.97 -1.91 -4.11
C VAL A 341 16.25 -3.14 -4.98
N HIS A 342 15.24 -3.69 -5.65
CA HIS A 342 15.44 -4.78 -6.60
C HIS A 342 16.30 -4.34 -7.78
N THR A 343 16.02 -3.17 -8.38
CA THR A 343 16.82 -2.62 -9.48
C THR A 343 18.27 -2.35 -9.05
N GLY A 344 18.45 -1.73 -7.87
CA GLY A 344 19.78 -1.46 -7.33
C GLY A 344 20.59 -2.72 -7.09
N GLU A 345 19.97 -3.78 -6.57
CA GLU A 345 20.64 -5.06 -6.35
C GLU A 345 20.99 -5.77 -7.67
N LEU A 346 20.14 -5.71 -8.69
CA LEU A 346 20.46 -6.23 -10.03
C LEU A 346 21.65 -5.49 -10.63
N ILE A 347 21.67 -4.16 -10.56
CA ILE A 347 22.79 -3.34 -11.04
C ILE A 347 24.07 -3.70 -10.28
N ARG A 348 24.02 -3.79 -8.96
CA ARG A 348 25.18 -4.14 -8.12
C ARG A 348 25.78 -5.48 -8.51
N ARG A 349 24.94 -6.52 -8.62
CA ARG A 349 25.38 -7.88 -8.98
C ARG A 349 25.96 -7.93 -10.39
N GLU A 350 25.30 -7.30 -11.36
CA GLU A 350 25.75 -7.30 -12.74
C GLU A 350 27.08 -6.56 -12.91
N LEU A 351 27.27 -5.42 -12.23
CA LEU A 351 28.55 -4.70 -12.22
C LEU A 351 29.66 -5.46 -11.50
N ALA A 352 29.32 -6.35 -10.56
CA ALA A 352 30.26 -7.28 -9.93
C ALA A 352 30.62 -8.49 -10.84
N GLY A 353 29.99 -8.62 -12.02
CA GLY A 353 30.20 -9.72 -12.96
C GLY A 353 29.41 -10.99 -12.62
N GLU A 354 28.39 -10.90 -11.76
CA GLU A 354 27.52 -12.03 -11.44
C GLU A 354 26.53 -12.31 -12.58
N ASP A 355 26.15 -13.57 -12.79
CA ASP A 355 25.00 -13.91 -13.63
C ASP A 355 23.70 -13.57 -12.89
N ILE A 356 22.99 -12.55 -13.35
CA ILE A 356 21.81 -12.04 -12.68
C ILE A 356 20.49 -12.65 -13.16
N ARG A 357 20.48 -13.58 -14.12
CA ARG A 357 19.23 -14.09 -14.74
C ARG A 357 18.27 -14.67 -13.73
N ALA A 358 18.71 -15.63 -12.93
CA ALA A 358 17.85 -16.25 -11.92
C ALA A 358 17.37 -15.25 -10.86
N HIS A 359 18.23 -14.32 -10.47
CA HIS A 359 17.87 -13.29 -9.50
C HIS A 359 16.86 -12.28 -10.08
N ALA A 360 17.04 -11.86 -11.33
CA ALA A 360 16.10 -10.99 -12.02
C ALA A 360 14.71 -11.63 -12.16
N GLU A 361 14.67 -12.93 -12.51
CA GLU A 361 13.42 -13.69 -12.57
C GLU A 361 12.71 -13.73 -11.21
N PHE A 362 13.45 -13.97 -10.13
CA PHE A 362 12.90 -14.01 -8.77
C PHE A 362 12.33 -12.66 -8.34
N VAL A 363 13.10 -11.57 -8.44
CA VAL A 363 12.63 -10.25 -7.95
C VAL A 363 11.51 -9.69 -8.83
N ASP A 364 11.52 -9.95 -10.14
CA ASP A 364 10.42 -9.58 -11.04
C ASP A 364 9.15 -10.37 -10.71
N TRP A 365 9.27 -11.70 -10.52
CA TRP A 365 8.16 -12.55 -10.10
C TRP A 365 7.55 -12.06 -8.79
N PHE A 366 8.39 -11.82 -7.77
CA PHE A 366 7.90 -11.38 -6.46
C PHE A 366 7.21 -10.03 -6.53
N TYR A 367 7.82 -9.04 -7.20
CA TYR A 367 7.28 -7.70 -7.34
C TYR A 367 5.89 -7.71 -8.01
N ARG A 368 5.76 -8.41 -9.13
CA ARG A 368 4.49 -8.56 -9.83
C ARG A 368 3.46 -9.39 -9.06
N ARG A 369 3.90 -10.43 -8.36
CA ARG A 369 3.02 -11.24 -7.52
C ARG A 369 2.46 -10.45 -6.35
N LEU A 370 3.29 -9.63 -5.71
CA LEU A 370 2.84 -8.73 -4.65
C LEU A 370 1.81 -7.72 -5.18
N ALA A 371 2.04 -7.15 -6.36
CA ALA A 371 1.07 -6.25 -7.01
C ALA A 371 -0.28 -6.95 -7.28
N ALA A 372 -0.26 -8.17 -7.80
CA ALA A 372 -1.47 -8.95 -8.04
C ALA A 372 -2.25 -9.24 -6.74
N ILE A 373 -1.55 -9.63 -5.66
CA ILE A 373 -2.15 -9.88 -4.35
C ILE A 373 -2.73 -8.59 -3.75
N SER A 374 -2.03 -7.47 -3.92
CA SER A 374 -2.53 -6.16 -3.48
C SER A 374 -3.78 -5.76 -4.27
N THR A 375 -3.82 -6.01 -5.58
CA THR A 375 -5.01 -5.76 -6.40
C THR A 375 -6.22 -6.55 -5.90
N GLU A 376 -6.06 -7.84 -5.56
CA GLU A 376 -7.12 -8.66 -4.96
C GLU A 376 -7.64 -8.08 -3.63
N THR A 377 -6.76 -7.43 -2.86
CA THR A 377 -7.14 -6.76 -1.60
C THR A 377 -8.14 -5.62 -1.82
N TYR A 378 -8.10 -4.98 -2.99
CA TYR A 378 -8.94 -3.82 -3.33
C TYR A 378 -10.14 -4.17 -4.21
N SER A 379 -9.98 -5.07 -5.19
CA SER A 379 -10.98 -5.35 -6.24
C SER A 379 -12.34 -5.78 -5.71
N HIS A 380 -12.38 -6.49 -4.59
CA HIS A 380 -13.61 -7.03 -4.00
C HIS A 380 -14.12 -6.23 -2.80
N ALA A 381 -13.57 -5.03 -2.56
CA ALA A 381 -13.84 -4.26 -1.35
C ALA A 381 -15.03 -3.29 -1.45
N ALA A 382 -15.66 -3.13 -2.62
CA ALA A 382 -16.71 -2.14 -2.84
C ALA A 382 -17.81 -2.17 -1.77
N LYS A 383 -18.40 -3.33 -1.48
CA LYS A 383 -19.41 -3.49 -0.42
C LYS A 383 -18.81 -3.42 0.98
N VAL A 384 -17.56 -3.88 1.13
CA VAL A 384 -16.86 -3.91 2.43
C VAL A 384 -16.70 -2.49 3.00
N TYR A 385 -16.41 -1.51 2.16
CA TYR A 385 -16.24 -0.11 2.56
C TYR A 385 -17.48 0.49 3.23
N GLY A 386 -18.66 0.03 2.84
CA GLY A 386 -19.94 0.41 3.44
C GLY A 386 -20.29 -0.35 4.73
N GLN A 387 -19.52 -1.40 5.13
CA GLN A 387 -19.85 -2.31 6.23
C GLN A 387 -18.85 -2.18 7.39
N PRO A 388 -19.14 -1.42 8.45
CA PRO A 388 -18.16 -1.08 9.50
C PRO A 388 -17.52 -2.29 10.18
N ARG A 389 -18.26 -3.36 10.45
CA ARG A 389 -17.72 -4.55 11.12
C ARG A 389 -16.81 -5.35 10.22
N VAL A 390 -17.23 -5.55 8.97
CA VAL A 390 -16.42 -6.27 7.99
C VAL A 390 -15.16 -5.48 7.70
N MET A 391 -15.28 -4.14 7.59
CA MET A 391 -14.13 -3.27 7.40
C MET A 391 -13.14 -3.32 8.58
N ALA A 392 -13.64 -3.39 9.81
CA ALA A 392 -12.78 -3.57 10.99
C ALA A 392 -12.00 -4.90 10.93
N ALA A 393 -12.67 -5.98 10.55
CA ALA A 393 -12.05 -7.30 10.37
C ALA A 393 -11.00 -7.28 9.23
N LYS A 394 -11.34 -6.62 8.12
CA LYS A 394 -10.43 -6.43 6.97
C LYS A 394 -9.19 -5.62 7.36
N ILE A 395 -9.34 -4.48 8.04
CA ILE A 395 -8.21 -3.66 8.49
C ILE A 395 -7.31 -4.46 9.43
N TYR A 396 -7.88 -5.25 10.35
CA TYR A 396 -7.09 -6.09 11.23
C TYR A 396 -6.26 -7.11 10.42
N TRP A 397 -6.87 -7.81 9.46
CA TRP A 397 -6.21 -8.77 8.58
C TRP A 397 -5.13 -8.12 7.71
N ASP A 398 -5.48 -7.04 7.02
CA ASP A 398 -4.59 -6.39 6.06
C ASP A 398 -3.33 -5.82 6.75
N ASN A 399 -3.47 -5.21 7.94
CA ASN A 399 -2.33 -4.77 8.75
C ASN A 399 -1.51 -5.96 9.27
N PHE A 400 -2.16 -7.06 9.69
CA PHE A 400 -1.45 -8.27 10.09
C PHE A 400 -0.57 -8.78 8.96
N ASN A 401 -1.14 -8.96 7.77
CA ASN A 401 -0.43 -9.46 6.59
C ASN A 401 0.70 -8.50 6.15
N TYR A 402 0.45 -7.19 6.18
CA TYR A 402 1.42 -6.18 5.81
C TYR A 402 2.65 -6.18 6.73
N TRP A 403 2.44 -6.16 8.04
CA TRP A 403 3.55 -6.11 8.99
C TRP A 403 4.23 -7.46 9.22
N ALA A 404 3.50 -8.57 9.14
CA ALA A 404 4.08 -9.90 9.32
C ALA A 404 4.88 -10.41 8.12
N PHE A 405 4.58 -9.91 6.91
CA PHE A 405 5.16 -10.43 5.68
C PHE A 405 5.81 -9.33 4.82
N VAL A 406 5.02 -8.37 4.29
CA VAL A 406 5.52 -7.40 3.30
C VAL A 406 6.60 -6.49 3.89
N CYS A 407 6.33 -5.93 5.08
CA CYS A 407 7.32 -5.10 5.77
C CYS A 407 8.56 -5.90 6.18
N GLN A 408 8.41 -7.13 6.69
CA GLN A 408 9.56 -7.95 7.07
C GLN A 408 10.47 -8.26 5.88
N TYR A 409 9.90 -8.56 4.70
CA TYR A 409 10.69 -8.73 3.48
C TYR A 409 11.61 -7.53 3.24
N PHE A 410 11.07 -6.33 3.38
CA PHE A 410 11.81 -5.11 3.13
C PHE A 410 12.77 -4.76 4.28
N PHE A 411 12.29 -4.74 5.51
CA PHE A 411 13.07 -4.32 6.68
C PHE A 411 14.29 -5.22 6.93
N GLN A 412 14.18 -6.52 6.61
CA GLN A 412 15.26 -7.49 6.80
C GLN A 412 16.09 -7.76 5.53
N GLY A 413 15.87 -7.00 4.44
CA GLY A 413 16.70 -7.07 3.24
C GLY A 413 16.61 -8.38 2.46
N LEU A 414 15.46 -9.06 2.49
CA LEU A 414 15.31 -10.37 1.84
C LEU A 414 15.41 -10.34 0.31
N TRP A 415 15.44 -9.17 -0.31
CA TRP A 415 15.70 -9.05 -1.74
C TRP A 415 17.14 -9.46 -2.14
N ALA A 416 18.06 -9.48 -1.18
CA ALA A 416 19.46 -9.86 -1.41
C ALA A 416 19.76 -11.34 -1.19
N LEU A 417 18.74 -12.16 -0.90
CA LEU A 417 18.88 -13.61 -0.69
C LEU A 417 19.61 -14.31 -1.84
N ASP A 418 20.40 -15.34 -1.50
CA ASP A 418 20.92 -16.29 -2.47
C ASP A 418 19.80 -17.22 -3.02
N LEU A 419 20.14 -18.09 -3.97
CA LEU A 419 19.16 -18.96 -4.62
C LEU A 419 18.46 -19.94 -3.66
N GLU A 420 19.13 -20.38 -2.61
CA GLU A 420 18.54 -21.26 -1.61
C GLU A 420 17.55 -20.52 -0.72
N GLY A 421 17.94 -19.36 -0.22
CA GLY A 421 17.07 -18.47 0.53
C GLY A 421 15.83 -18.02 -0.27
N GLN A 422 16.02 -17.72 -1.58
CA GLN A 422 14.90 -17.37 -2.46
C GLN A 422 13.88 -18.51 -2.59
N ARG A 423 14.30 -19.76 -2.72
CA ARG A 423 13.39 -20.92 -2.78
C ARG A 423 12.57 -21.04 -1.50
N ARG A 424 13.21 -20.96 -0.35
CA ARG A 424 12.54 -21.00 0.96
C ARG A 424 11.57 -19.84 1.13
N PHE A 425 11.95 -18.64 0.69
CA PHE A 425 11.07 -17.48 0.72
C PHE A 425 9.83 -17.65 -0.16
N VAL A 426 9.97 -18.26 -1.35
CA VAL A 426 8.84 -18.51 -2.26
C VAL A 426 7.75 -19.34 -1.59
N ASP A 427 8.11 -20.38 -0.81
CA ASP A 427 7.13 -21.22 -0.10
C ASP A 427 6.34 -20.40 0.92
N VAL A 428 7.01 -19.58 1.72
CA VAL A 428 6.38 -18.68 2.69
C VAL A 428 5.49 -17.64 1.99
N ALA A 429 5.98 -17.04 0.91
CA ALA A 429 5.25 -16.04 0.13
C ALA A 429 3.97 -16.61 -0.50
N GLN A 430 4.02 -17.83 -1.02
CA GLN A 430 2.84 -18.52 -1.57
C GLN A 430 1.80 -18.82 -0.49
N ARG A 431 2.24 -19.17 0.73
CA ARG A 431 1.36 -19.41 1.87
C ARG A 431 0.60 -18.13 2.24
N PHE A 432 1.31 -17.01 2.43
CA PHE A 432 0.67 -15.70 2.70
C PHE A 432 -0.26 -15.26 1.57
N ALA A 433 0.14 -15.43 0.32
CA ALA A 433 -0.69 -15.12 -0.84
C ALA A 433 -2.01 -15.90 -0.83
N SER A 434 -1.94 -17.22 -0.57
CA SER A 434 -3.13 -18.08 -0.48
C SER A 434 -4.06 -17.65 0.65
N LEU A 435 -3.51 -17.35 1.82
CA LEU A 435 -4.28 -16.90 2.98
C LEU A 435 -4.95 -15.55 2.72
N ASN A 436 -4.23 -14.61 2.08
CA ASN A 436 -4.82 -13.32 1.73
C ASN A 436 -5.99 -13.46 0.75
N LEU A 437 -5.85 -14.25 -0.31
CA LEU A 437 -6.95 -14.50 -1.24
C LEU A 437 -8.20 -15.07 -0.55
N ARG A 438 -8.02 -16.02 0.37
CA ARG A 438 -9.11 -16.57 1.18
C ARG A 438 -9.78 -15.50 2.03
N ALA A 439 -9.00 -14.66 2.70
CA ALA A 439 -9.52 -13.59 3.54
C ALA A 439 -10.33 -12.56 2.74
N GLN A 440 -9.82 -12.11 1.58
CA GLN A 440 -10.53 -11.14 0.75
C GLN A 440 -11.87 -11.68 0.23
N ARG A 441 -11.92 -12.97 -0.17
CA ARG A 441 -13.17 -13.64 -0.54
C ARG A 441 -14.15 -13.74 0.63
N LEU A 442 -13.65 -14.05 1.84
CA LEU A 442 -14.46 -14.06 3.05
C LEU A 442 -15.08 -12.70 3.32
N PHE A 443 -14.29 -11.62 3.27
CA PHE A 443 -14.80 -10.26 3.51
C PHE A 443 -15.85 -9.86 2.47
N ALA A 444 -15.65 -10.17 1.21
CA ALA A 444 -16.62 -9.90 0.15
C ALA A 444 -17.95 -10.65 0.39
N ALA A 445 -17.89 -11.96 0.70
CA ALA A 445 -19.06 -12.78 0.98
C ALA A 445 -19.78 -12.32 2.28
N TRP A 446 -19.00 -11.97 3.30
CA TRP A 446 -19.56 -11.44 4.57
C TRP A 446 -20.27 -10.11 4.34
N ALA A 447 -19.63 -9.14 3.67
CA ALA A 447 -20.22 -7.84 3.37
C ALA A 447 -21.49 -7.94 2.51
N ALA A 448 -21.53 -8.87 1.54
CA ALA A 448 -22.70 -9.08 0.71
C ALA A 448 -23.93 -9.56 1.50
N ARG A 449 -23.74 -10.12 2.70
CA ARG A 449 -24.80 -10.64 3.58
C ARG A 449 -25.04 -9.79 4.82
N ALA A 450 -24.13 -8.88 5.15
CA ALA A 450 -24.29 -8.01 6.31
C ALA A 450 -25.49 -7.08 6.12
N ALA A 451 -26.26 -6.87 7.18
CA ALA A 451 -27.39 -5.94 7.13
C ALA A 451 -26.88 -4.49 6.93
N ASP A 452 -27.62 -3.69 6.18
CA ASP A 452 -27.28 -2.30 5.84
C ASP A 452 -27.34 -1.34 7.03
N ALA A 453 -27.56 -1.83 8.25
CA ALA A 453 -27.60 -1.00 9.44
C ALA A 453 -26.19 -0.64 9.91
N PRO A 454 -25.79 0.63 9.82
CA PRO A 454 -24.52 1.07 10.39
C PRO A 454 -24.54 0.85 11.90
N ASP A 455 -23.50 0.19 12.37
CA ASP A 455 -23.30 -0.02 13.79
C ASP A 455 -22.60 1.22 14.35
N GLY A 456 -23.33 2.16 14.89
CA GLY A 456 -22.82 3.42 15.47
C GLY A 456 -21.87 3.27 16.66
N LYS A 457 -21.11 2.19 16.72
CA LYS A 457 -20.11 1.91 17.75
C LYS A 457 -18.72 2.30 17.25
N SER A 458 -18.12 3.24 17.92
CA SER A 458 -16.71 3.57 17.73
C SER A 458 -15.85 2.36 18.14
N VAL A 459 -15.17 1.78 17.17
CA VAL A 459 -14.09 0.83 17.41
C VAL A 459 -12.79 1.55 17.11
N VAL A 460 -12.07 1.93 18.13
CA VAL A 460 -10.69 2.41 17.99
C VAL A 460 -9.80 1.17 18.08
N LEU A 461 -8.95 0.93 17.09
CA LEU A 461 -7.96 -0.13 17.18
C LEU A 461 -7.12 0.13 18.44
N PRO A 462 -7.19 -0.75 19.49
CA PRO A 462 -6.59 -0.43 20.75
C PRO A 462 -5.07 -0.36 20.60
N PRO A 463 -4.43 0.58 21.30
CA PRO A 463 -3.01 0.45 21.52
C PRO A 463 -2.75 -0.76 22.42
N ILE A 464 -1.55 -1.16 22.44
CA ILE A 464 -0.86 -2.14 23.26
C ILE A 464 -1.64 -2.68 24.50
N PRO A 465 -1.60 -4.01 24.79
CA PRO A 465 -0.87 -5.01 24.03
C PRO A 465 -1.79 -5.70 23.02
N SER A 466 -1.65 -5.42 21.78
CA SER A 466 -2.34 -6.14 20.73
C SER A 466 -1.33 -6.94 19.90
N MET A 467 -1.80 -7.93 19.17
CA MET A 467 -0.96 -8.66 18.24
C MET A 467 -0.42 -7.72 17.15
N LEU A 468 -1.26 -6.83 16.65
CA LEU A 468 -0.87 -5.82 15.66
C LEU A 468 0.22 -4.89 16.20
N ALA A 469 0.09 -4.42 17.45
CA ALA A 469 1.14 -3.59 18.06
C ALA A 469 2.47 -4.35 18.20
N ASN A 470 2.44 -5.64 18.54
CA ASN A 470 3.64 -6.45 18.61
C ASN A 470 4.28 -6.64 17.22
N LEU A 471 3.48 -6.93 16.17
CA LEU A 471 3.97 -7.05 14.80
C LEU A 471 4.65 -5.74 14.34
N HIS A 472 4.05 -4.60 14.68
CA HIS A 472 4.61 -3.30 14.37
C HIS A 472 5.92 -3.01 15.11
N LEU A 473 6.03 -3.41 16.40
CA LEU A 473 7.28 -3.33 17.17
C LEU A 473 8.36 -4.28 16.64
N ASP A 474 7.97 -5.48 16.18
CA ASP A 474 8.88 -6.47 15.61
C ASP A 474 9.54 -5.99 14.29
N LEU A 475 9.03 -4.90 13.65
CA LEU A 475 9.66 -4.30 12.48
C LEU A 475 11.05 -3.71 12.79
N GLU A 476 11.26 -3.22 14.01
CA GLU A 476 12.55 -2.68 14.47
C GLU A 476 13.51 -3.76 14.99
N ARG A 477 13.07 -5.02 15.00
CA ARG A 477 13.90 -6.14 15.43
C ARG A 477 14.86 -6.56 14.32
N GLU A 478 16.16 -6.57 14.60
CA GLU A 478 17.14 -7.15 13.69
C GLU A 478 17.06 -8.68 13.70
N MET A 479 16.95 -9.28 12.53
CA MET A 479 16.89 -10.73 12.33
C MET A 479 17.77 -11.13 11.15
N SER A 480 18.46 -12.27 11.28
CA SER A 480 19.10 -12.90 10.14
C SER A 480 18.05 -13.40 9.12
N PRO A 481 18.44 -13.67 7.87
CA PRO A 481 17.52 -14.23 6.88
C PRO A 481 16.80 -15.51 7.34
N ASP A 482 17.50 -16.42 8.02
CA ASP A 482 16.92 -17.66 8.54
C ASP A 482 15.93 -17.39 9.67
N GLU A 483 16.25 -16.50 10.60
CA GLU A 483 15.34 -16.08 11.66
C GLU A 483 14.11 -15.39 11.09
N THR A 484 14.28 -14.57 10.04
CA THR A 484 13.17 -13.88 9.38
C THR A 484 12.22 -14.87 8.70
N LEU A 485 12.75 -15.85 7.97
CA LEU A 485 11.93 -16.87 7.33
C LEU A 485 11.18 -17.72 8.37
N ALA A 486 11.85 -18.11 9.47
CA ALA A 486 11.21 -18.83 10.57
C ALA A 486 10.13 -17.98 11.27
N TYR A 487 10.39 -16.69 11.46
CA TYR A 487 9.39 -15.74 11.98
C TYR A 487 8.17 -15.63 11.06
N MET A 488 8.38 -15.50 9.76
CA MET A 488 7.28 -15.42 8.79
C MET A 488 6.45 -16.71 8.79
N ASP A 489 7.06 -17.89 8.88
CA ASP A 489 6.35 -19.16 8.99
C ASP A 489 5.48 -19.23 10.26
N GLU A 490 6.02 -18.82 11.41
CA GLU A 490 5.24 -18.72 12.66
C GLU A 490 4.04 -17.77 12.49
N LYS A 491 4.24 -16.65 11.78
CA LYS A 491 3.14 -15.71 11.54
C LYS A 491 2.13 -16.23 10.52
N ALA A 492 2.54 -17.06 9.56
CA ALA A 492 1.62 -17.73 8.66
C ALA A 492 0.72 -18.74 9.42
N ASP A 493 1.24 -19.46 10.41
CA ASP A 493 0.42 -20.30 11.32
C ASP A 493 -0.60 -19.46 12.09
N ALA A 494 -0.17 -18.32 12.61
CA ALA A 494 -1.07 -17.39 13.31
C ALA A 494 -2.12 -16.78 12.37
N ALA A 495 -1.78 -16.53 11.09
CA ALA A 495 -2.71 -16.05 10.08
C ALA A 495 -3.79 -17.10 9.75
N GLU A 496 -3.46 -18.38 9.72
CA GLU A 496 -4.45 -19.47 9.55
C GLU A 496 -5.43 -19.53 10.73
N GLU A 497 -4.95 -19.40 11.97
CA GLU A 497 -5.81 -19.32 13.15
C GLU A 497 -6.70 -18.07 13.12
N LEU A 498 -6.15 -16.92 12.73
CA LEU A 498 -6.88 -15.67 12.56
C LEU A 498 -8.00 -15.81 11.52
N LEU A 499 -7.69 -16.38 10.37
CA LEU A 499 -8.66 -16.59 9.31
C LEU A 499 -9.81 -17.50 9.76
N THR A 500 -9.52 -18.52 10.54
CA THR A 500 -10.53 -19.39 11.15
C THR A 500 -11.43 -18.59 12.12
N ASP A 501 -10.87 -17.76 12.99
CA ASP A 501 -11.68 -16.92 13.92
C ASP A 501 -12.57 -15.93 13.16
N LEU A 502 -12.06 -15.32 12.10
CA LEU A 502 -12.83 -14.41 11.23
C LEU A 502 -13.98 -15.13 10.51
N LEU A 503 -13.75 -16.34 10.00
CA LEU A 503 -14.80 -17.18 9.40
C LEU A 503 -15.90 -17.53 10.40
N LEU A 504 -15.54 -17.90 11.63
CA LEU A 504 -16.49 -18.18 12.70
C LEU A 504 -17.33 -16.95 13.06
N ARG A 505 -16.74 -15.77 13.05
CA ARG A 505 -17.44 -14.49 13.27
C ARG A 505 -18.42 -14.21 12.14
N ALA A 506 -18.00 -14.34 10.89
CA ALA A 506 -18.86 -14.17 9.73
C ALA A 506 -20.05 -15.16 9.78
N ALA A 507 -19.79 -16.45 10.00
CA ALA A 507 -20.85 -17.46 10.08
C ALA A 507 -21.82 -17.25 11.27
N ALA A 508 -21.32 -16.75 12.40
CA ALA A 508 -22.15 -16.40 13.54
C ALA A 508 -23.05 -15.18 13.30
N GLU A 509 -22.60 -14.23 12.47
CA GLU A 509 -23.32 -13.00 12.17
C GLU A 509 -24.31 -13.16 11.01
N VAL A 510 -23.87 -13.74 9.88
CA VAL A 510 -24.65 -13.79 8.65
C VAL A 510 -25.09 -15.21 8.22
N GLY A 511 -24.80 -16.22 9.05
CA GLY A 511 -25.18 -17.62 8.82
C GLY A 511 -24.18 -18.40 7.96
N ASP A 512 -24.36 -19.73 7.91
CA ASP A 512 -23.38 -20.65 7.34
C ASP A 512 -23.21 -20.57 5.80
N ALA A 513 -24.12 -19.91 5.11
CA ALA A 513 -24.01 -19.73 3.66
C ALA A 513 -22.74 -18.96 3.25
N VAL A 514 -22.20 -18.11 4.14
CA VAL A 514 -20.93 -17.40 3.93
C VAL A 514 -19.75 -18.37 3.72
N VAL A 515 -19.80 -19.57 4.29
CA VAL A 515 -18.75 -20.59 4.15
C VAL A 515 -18.64 -21.08 2.70
N ALA A 516 -19.78 -21.40 2.10
CA ALA A 516 -19.81 -21.84 0.69
C ALA A 516 -19.45 -20.70 -0.26
N GLU A 517 -19.98 -19.51 -0.04
CA GLU A 517 -19.77 -18.33 -0.89
C GLU A 517 -18.33 -17.81 -0.85
N SER A 518 -17.66 -17.91 0.31
CA SER A 518 -16.24 -17.57 0.43
C SER A 518 -15.30 -18.68 -0.08
N GLY A 519 -15.83 -19.87 -0.41
CA GLY A 519 -15.03 -21.04 -0.76
C GLY A 519 -14.32 -21.66 0.44
N ALA A 520 -14.86 -21.45 1.67
CA ALA A 520 -14.23 -21.91 2.89
C ALA A 520 -14.53 -23.37 3.26
N SER A 521 -15.34 -24.08 2.46
CA SER A 521 -15.74 -25.47 2.75
C SER A 521 -14.56 -26.45 2.90
N ASP A 522 -13.46 -26.18 2.20
CA ASP A 522 -12.26 -27.03 2.17
C ASP A 522 -11.08 -26.40 2.94
N TRP A 523 -11.31 -25.36 3.74
CA TRP A 523 -10.20 -24.75 4.50
C TRP A 523 -9.78 -25.63 5.66
N PRO A 524 -8.45 -25.76 5.92
CA PRO A 524 -7.98 -26.33 7.18
C PRO A 524 -8.31 -25.33 8.30
N LEU A 525 -9.34 -25.61 9.10
CA LEU A 525 -9.80 -24.70 10.15
C LEU A 525 -8.84 -24.76 11.35
N ALA A 526 -7.64 -24.17 11.19
CA ALA A 526 -6.62 -24.16 12.22
C ALA A 526 -7.14 -23.55 13.52
N GLY A 527 -6.88 -24.20 14.65
CA GLY A 527 -7.33 -23.73 15.98
C GLY A 527 -8.82 -23.92 16.27
N LEU A 528 -9.64 -24.42 15.32
CA LEU A 528 -11.10 -24.59 15.52
C LEU A 528 -11.43 -25.41 16.78
N ASP A 529 -10.81 -26.58 16.97
CA ASP A 529 -11.08 -27.44 18.11
C ASP A 529 -10.73 -26.78 19.43
N ALA A 530 -9.61 -26.09 19.49
CA ALA A 530 -9.20 -25.32 20.67
C ALA A 530 -10.17 -24.17 20.96
N ARG A 531 -10.63 -23.47 19.91
CA ARG A 531 -11.61 -22.38 20.01
C ARG A 531 -12.94 -22.88 20.54
N VAL A 532 -13.48 -23.99 19.99
CA VAL A 532 -14.74 -24.60 20.45
C VAL A 532 -14.62 -25.11 21.89
N ALA A 533 -13.53 -25.79 22.23
CA ALA A 533 -13.30 -26.28 23.61
C ALA A 533 -13.18 -25.12 24.63
N ALA A 534 -12.60 -24.00 24.23
CA ALA A 534 -12.52 -22.82 25.09
C ALA A 534 -13.89 -22.19 25.35
N GLU A 535 -14.81 -22.24 24.37
CA GLU A 535 -16.18 -21.74 24.51
C GLU A 535 -17.11 -22.70 25.30
N ASP A 536 -16.96 -24.02 25.14
CA ASP A 536 -17.78 -25.03 25.80
C ASP A 536 -17.60 -25.09 27.33
N GLY A 537 -16.51 -24.56 27.82
CA GLY A 537 -16.21 -24.56 29.23
C GLY A 537 -17.00 -23.51 30.04
N PRO A 538 -16.94 -23.57 31.40
CA PRO A 538 -17.68 -22.65 32.25
C PRO A 538 -17.33 -21.18 31.95
N LYS A 539 -18.33 -20.27 31.95
CA LYS A 539 -18.14 -18.83 31.69
C LYS A 539 -17.00 -18.22 32.53
N ARG A 540 -16.87 -18.66 33.79
CA ARG A 540 -15.75 -18.27 34.66
C ARG A 540 -14.45 -18.90 34.13
N GLY A 541 -13.53 -18.10 33.68
CA GLY A 541 -12.23 -18.53 33.13
C GLY A 541 -12.22 -18.78 31.63
N ARG A 542 -13.31 -18.55 30.86
CA ARG A 542 -13.37 -18.63 29.40
C ARG A 542 -12.20 -17.88 28.76
N ARG A 543 -11.97 -16.62 29.11
CA ARG A 543 -10.90 -15.79 28.57
C ARG A 543 -9.49 -16.37 28.75
N ARG A 544 -9.26 -17.18 29.80
CA ARG A 544 -7.96 -17.84 30.03
C ARG A 544 -7.73 -19.04 29.12
N ARG A 545 -8.81 -19.66 28.61
CA ARG A 545 -8.74 -20.81 27.70
C ARG A 545 -8.61 -20.43 26.24
N LEU A 546 -8.99 -19.19 25.86
CA LEU A 546 -8.78 -18.68 24.51
C LEU A 546 -7.30 -18.54 24.22
N SER A 547 -6.89 -18.76 22.97
CA SER A 547 -5.55 -18.43 22.50
C SER A 547 -5.26 -16.93 22.69
N LYS A 548 -4.00 -16.55 22.65
CA LYS A 548 -3.60 -15.13 22.71
C LYS A 548 -4.23 -14.35 21.56
N LEU A 549 -4.22 -14.94 20.36
CA LEU A 549 -4.82 -14.38 19.15
C LEU A 549 -6.33 -14.17 19.31
N ALA A 550 -7.08 -15.21 19.68
CA ALA A 550 -8.53 -15.11 19.86
C ALA A 550 -8.93 -14.05 20.90
N ARG A 551 -8.15 -13.89 21.99
CA ARG A 551 -8.38 -12.81 22.97
C ARG A 551 -8.14 -11.43 22.40
N ASP A 552 -7.16 -11.29 21.54
CA ASP A 552 -6.84 -10.03 20.89
C ASP A 552 -7.91 -9.63 19.87
N VAL A 553 -8.31 -10.59 19.04
CA VAL A 553 -9.39 -10.38 18.06
C VAL A 553 -10.70 -9.97 18.77
N GLU A 554 -11.08 -10.62 19.89
CA GLU A 554 -12.25 -10.20 20.67
C GLU A 554 -12.13 -8.79 21.24
N ARG A 555 -10.93 -8.37 21.62
CA ARG A 555 -10.69 -7.02 22.11
C ARG A 555 -10.83 -5.97 21.01
N CYS A 556 -10.27 -6.26 19.82
CA CYS A 556 -10.22 -5.35 18.70
C CYS A 556 -11.54 -5.26 17.92
N LEU A 557 -12.17 -6.41 17.67
CA LEU A 557 -13.38 -6.49 16.85
C LEU A 557 -14.67 -6.54 17.66
N GLY A 558 -14.57 -6.52 18.98
CA GLY A 558 -15.72 -6.58 19.88
C GLY A 558 -16.39 -7.97 19.92
N PRO A 559 -17.50 -8.11 20.66
CA PRO A 559 -18.28 -9.33 20.73
C PRO A 559 -18.98 -9.60 19.39
N VAL A 560 -19.15 -10.87 19.06
CA VAL A 560 -19.88 -11.30 17.87
C VAL A 560 -21.39 -11.25 18.14
N ASN A 561 -22.17 -10.80 17.16
CA ASN A 561 -23.63 -10.92 17.19
C ASN A 561 -24.01 -12.34 16.79
N GLY A 562 -24.13 -13.23 17.74
CA GLY A 562 -24.42 -14.63 17.50
C GLY A 562 -23.46 -15.54 18.26
N SER A 563 -23.65 -16.86 18.13
CA SER A 563 -22.82 -17.84 18.84
C SER A 563 -21.69 -18.34 17.95
N VAL A 564 -20.48 -17.83 18.18
CA VAL A 564 -19.24 -18.39 17.58
C VAL A 564 -19.11 -19.88 17.87
N LEU A 565 -19.56 -20.32 19.07
CA LEU A 565 -19.56 -21.72 19.46
C LEU A 565 -20.48 -22.56 18.59
N GLU A 566 -21.72 -22.08 18.33
CA GLU A 566 -22.67 -22.81 17.48
C GLU A 566 -22.17 -22.87 16.05
N ALA A 567 -21.64 -21.75 15.50
CA ALA A 567 -21.00 -21.73 14.20
C ALA A 567 -19.83 -22.74 14.14
N GLY A 568 -18.95 -22.74 15.14
CA GLY A 568 -17.83 -23.67 15.22
C GLY A 568 -18.25 -25.13 15.27
N ARG A 569 -19.34 -25.47 15.97
CA ARG A 569 -19.87 -26.84 16.02
C ARG A 569 -20.44 -27.29 14.68
N ARG A 570 -21.12 -26.39 13.96
CA ARG A 570 -21.68 -26.67 12.61
C ARG A 570 -20.60 -26.87 11.56
N LEU A 571 -19.52 -26.09 11.64
CA LEU A 571 -18.40 -26.16 10.70
C LEU A 571 -17.42 -27.31 10.97
N ARG A 572 -17.54 -28.01 12.09
CA ARG A 572 -16.74 -29.23 12.29
C ARG A 572 -17.08 -30.27 11.24
N PRO A 573 -16.07 -30.85 10.56
CA PRO A 573 -16.33 -31.99 9.70
C PRO A 573 -16.99 -33.10 10.51
N ALA A 574 -18.02 -33.72 9.96
CA ALA A 574 -18.63 -34.91 10.59
C ALA A 574 -17.51 -35.92 10.89
N PRO A 575 -17.49 -36.54 12.10
CA PRO A 575 -16.49 -37.55 12.38
C PRO A 575 -16.59 -38.60 11.27
N LEU A 576 -15.47 -38.86 10.59
CA LEU A 576 -15.36 -39.98 9.68
C LEU A 576 -15.76 -41.19 10.48
N HIS A 577 -16.96 -41.72 10.22
CA HIS A 577 -17.38 -42.98 10.84
C HIS A 577 -16.26 -43.97 10.52
N ALA A 578 -15.52 -44.37 11.55
CA ALA A 578 -14.66 -45.52 11.47
C ALA A 578 -15.57 -46.68 11.05
N GLY A 579 -15.55 -46.97 9.75
CA GLY A 579 -16.29 -48.07 9.17
C GLY A 579 -15.87 -49.34 9.89
N ALA A 580 -16.88 -50.04 10.34
CA ALA A 580 -16.77 -51.36 10.96
C ALA A 580 -16.15 -52.39 10.02
#